data_52600cad86b3cec9ed2f678c1aec348d
#
_entry.id   52600cad86b3cec9ed2f678c1aec348d
#
_cell.length_a   1.000
_cell.length_b   1.000
_cell.length_c   1.000
_cell.angle_alpha   90.00
_cell.angle_beta   90.00
_cell.angle_gamma   90.00
#
_symmetry.space_group_name_H-M   'P 1'
#
loop_
_entity.id
_entity.type
_entity.pdbx_description
1 polymer ?
#
loop_
_entity_poly.entity_id
_entity_poly.type
_entity_poly.pdbx_seq_one_letter_code
_entity_poly.pdbx_strand_id
1 'polypeptide(L)'
;MNRFCQLFLILFCVTYSAAAQAQQLLGTYKDWVLMEHKNTEDGDLCYIGSKPIDSRGTFGKRSDPLILVTSRSQYVDEVSVTSGYRYAQDQAGVSIDGRNFSMFTEEETAWAPTSKQDTQMIAAMKKGSQLILLGTSQKDTKSEDVFSLKGFSEAYNAMKVRCTN
;
A
#
# COMPACT_ATOMS: atom_id res chain seq x y z
N MET A 1 -22.57 -21.49 68.46
CA MET A 1 -23.06 -20.31 67.66
C MET A 1 -21.88 -19.79 66.83
N ASN A 2 -21.76 -20.37 65.62
CA ASN A 2 -20.65 -20.00 64.65
C ASN A 2 -21.27 -19.16 63.55
N ARG A 3 -20.82 -17.89 63.48
CA ARG A 3 -21.14 -16.98 62.37
C ARG A 3 -20.05 -17.12 61.34
N PHE A 4 -20.34 -17.82 60.24
CA PHE A 4 -19.48 -17.83 59.03
C PHE A 4 -19.66 -16.51 58.30
N CYS A 5 -18.60 -15.72 58.27
CA CYS A 5 -18.49 -14.51 57.44
C CYS A 5 -18.02 -14.94 56.04
N GLN A 6 -18.93 -15.02 55.06
CA GLN A 6 -18.57 -15.25 53.65
C GLN A 6 -18.13 -13.93 53.04
N LEU A 7 -16.83 -13.78 52.82
CA LEU A 7 -16.26 -12.70 51.97
C LEU A 7 -16.56 -13.05 50.50
N PHE A 8 -17.45 -12.29 49.90
CA PHE A 8 -17.69 -12.34 48.45
C PHE A 8 -16.58 -11.50 47.77
N LEU A 9 -15.60 -12.17 47.16
CA LEU A 9 -14.55 -11.54 46.36
C LEU A 9 -15.16 -11.23 44.97
N ILE A 10 -15.56 -9.99 44.72
CA ILE A 10 -16.01 -9.53 43.41
C ILE A 10 -14.76 -9.35 42.54
N LEU A 11 -14.54 -10.29 41.62
CA LEU A 11 -13.49 -10.21 40.60
C LEU A 11 -13.92 -9.21 39.52
N PHE A 12 -13.37 -8.01 39.56
CA PHE A 12 -13.61 -6.95 38.57
C PHE A 12 -12.84 -7.30 37.30
N CYS A 13 -13.50 -7.94 36.34
CA CYS A 13 -12.92 -8.18 35.00
C CYS A 13 -12.84 -6.86 34.23
N VAL A 14 -11.67 -6.22 34.23
CA VAL A 14 -11.39 -5.06 33.38
C VAL A 14 -11.19 -5.55 31.96
N THR A 15 -12.20 -5.42 31.12
CA THR A 15 -12.08 -5.67 29.67
C THR A 15 -11.33 -4.52 29.03
N TYR A 16 -10.06 -4.73 28.68
CA TYR A 16 -9.31 -3.82 27.83
C TYR A 16 -9.89 -3.92 26.40
N SER A 17 -10.68 -2.94 26.00
CA SER A 17 -11.05 -2.76 24.61
C SER A 17 -9.81 -2.26 23.86
N ALA A 18 -9.15 -3.13 23.10
CA ALA A 18 -8.16 -2.71 22.12
C ALA A 18 -8.89 -1.85 21.07
N ALA A 19 -8.59 -0.57 21.02
CA ALA A 19 -9.07 0.31 19.96
C ALA A 19 -8.46 -0.20 18.65
N ALA A 20 -9.29 -0.77 17.77
CA ALA A 20 -8.89 -1.11 16.42
C ALA A 20 -8.47 0.19 15.72
N GLN A 21 -7.19 0.28 15.35
CA GLN A 21 -6.65 1.42 14.61
C GLN A 21 -7.22 1.33 13.20
N ALA A 22 -8.18 2.20 12.89
CA ALA A 22 -8.88 2.18 11.61
C ALA A 22 -8.11 3.02 10.58
N GLN A 23 -7.91 2.46 9.40
CA GLN A 23 -7.51 3.24 8.23
C GLN A 23 -8.62 4.23 7.89
N GLN A 24 -8.28 5.49 7.68
CA GLN A 24 -9.21 6.56 7.35
C GLN A 24 -9.05 6.98 5.90
N LEU A 25 -10.14 6.94 5.13
CA LEU A 25 -10.19 7.54 3.80
C LEU A 25 -10.26 9.07 3.94
N LEU A 26 -9.24 9.77 3.43
CA LEU A 26 -9.16 11.24 3.45
C LEU A 26 -9.65 11.89 2.17
N GLY A 27 -9.66 11.17 1.06
CA GLY A 27 -10.15 11.69 -0.23
C GLY A 27 -10.07 10.70 -1.38
N THR A 28 -10.84 10.99 -2.41
CA THR A 28 -10.83 10.24 -3.69
C THR A 28 -10.54 11.21 -4.83
N TYR A 29 -9.60 10.85 -5.69
CA TYR A 29 -9.10 11.66 -6.79
C TYR A 29 -9.13 10.82 -8.07
N LYS A 30 -10.29 10.77 -8.72
CA LYS A 30 -10.54 9.89 -9.88
C LYS A 30 -10.22 8.42 -9.54
N ASP A 31 -9.14 7.86 -10.11
CA ASP A 31 -8.74 6.46 -9.94
C ASP A 31 -7.82 6.25 -8.72
N TRP A 32 -7.57 7.30 -7.92
CA TRP A 32 -6.68 7.27 -6.74
C TRP A 32 -7.42 7.63 -5.46
N VAL A 33 -7.06 6.99 -4.36
CA VAL A 33 -7.54 7.30 -3.01
C VAL A 33 -6.38 7.77 -2.13
N LEU A 34 -6.68 8.68 -1.20
CA LEU A 34 -5.76 9.10 -0.12
C LEU A 34 -6.25 8.49 1.19
N MET A 35 -5.37 7.77 1.84
CA MET A 35 -5.61 7.08 3.10
C MET A 35 -4.64 7.52 4.18
N GLU A 36 -5.09 7.52 5.42
CA GLU A 36 -4.28 7.72 6.62
C GLU A 36 -4.44 6.54 7.56
N HIS A 37 -3.36 6.12 8.17
CA HIS A 37 -3.35 5.14 9.24
C HIS A 37 -2.56 5.74 10.41
N LYS A 38 -3.27 6.12 11.48
CA LYS A 38 -2.67 6.75 12.66
C LYS A 38 -2.17 5.73 13.66
N ASN A 39 -1.19 6.17 14.45
CA ASN A 39 -0.64 5.41 15.56
C ASN A 39 -0.12 4.01 15.17
N THR A 40 0.50 3.89 14.00
CA THR A 40 1.22 2.65 13.67
C THR A 40 2.52 2.58 14.49
N GLU A 41 3.13 1.39 14.59
CA GLU A 41 4.42 1.23 15.29
C GLU A 41 5.50 2.14 14.72
N ASP A 42 5.41 2.46 13.41
CA ASP A 42 6.34 3.34 12.69
C ASP A 42 5.87 4.81 12.65
N GLY A 43 4.85 5.19 13.42
CA GLY A 43 4.23 6.52 13.40
C GLY A 43 3.02 6.60 12.47
N ASP A 44 2.55 7.82 12.20
CA ASP A 44 1.42 8.02 11.30
C ASP A 44 1.84 7.73 9.86
N LEU A 45 1.04 6.92 9.18
CA LEU A 45 1.26 6.50 7.80
C LEU A 45 0.22 7.14 6.89
N CYS A 46 0.68 7.88 5.90
CA CYS A 46 -0.15 8.39 4.83
C CYS A 46 0.25 7.76 3.50
N TYR A 47 -0.73 7.41 2.70
CA TYR A 47 -0.46 6.86 1.38
C TYR A 47 -1.59 7.17 0.41
N ILE A 48 -1.23 7.23 -0.86
CA ILE A 48 -2.19 7.18 -1.96
C ILE A 48 -2.09 5.84 -2.64
N GLY A 49 -3.22 5.32 -3.12
CA GLY A 49 -3.27 4.02 -3.77
C GLY A 49 -4.28 3.94 -4.88
N SER A 50 -4.07 2.98 -5.77
CA SER A 50 -4.98 2.66 -6.87
C SER A 50 -5.01 1.16 -7.13
N LYS A 51 -6.13 0.68 -7.70
CA LYS A 51 -6.29 -0.68 -8.23
C LYS A 51 -6.08 -0.66 -9.75
N PRO A 52 -5.69 -1.79 -10.37
CA PRO A 52 -5.58 -1.85 -11.81
C PRO A 52 -6.97 -1.66 -12.46
N ILE A 53 -6.97 -1.00 -13.60
CA ILE A 53 -8.15 -0.84 -14.47
C ILE A 53 -8.29 -2.00 -15.46
N ASP A 54 -7.21 -2.77 -15.66
CA ASP A 54 -7.18 -3.97 -16.50
C ASP A 54 -6.07 -4.91 -15.98
N SER A 55 -6.29 -6.23 -16.14
CA SER A 55 -5.34 -7.26 -15.76
C SER A 55 -5.35 -8.38 -16.79
N ARG A 56 -4.19 -8.68 -17.37
CA ARG A 56 -4.01 -9.69 -18.41
C ARG A 56 -2.97 -10.71 -18.01
N GLY A 57 -3.04 -11.90 -18.58
CA GLY A 57 -2.05 -12.94 -18.39
C GLY A 57 -2.63 -14.32 -18.10
N THR A 58 -1.77 -15.22 -17.60
CA THR A 58 -2.10 -16.63 -17.37
C THR A 58 -2.34 -16.94 -15.88
N PHE A 59 -2.48 -15.90 -15.05
CA PHE A 59 -2.67 -16.06 -13.61
C PHE A 59 -4.04 -16.66 -13.27
N GLY A 60 -4.08 -17.46 -12.19
CA GLY A 60 -5.31 -17.96 -11.59
C GLY A 60 -5.87 -16.98 -10.54
N LYS A 61 -6.60 -17.50 -9.54
CA LYS A 61 -7.09 -16.69 -8.42
C LYS A 61 -5.90 -16.11 -7.62
N ARG A 62 -5.92 -14.81 -7.38
CA ARG A 62 -4.93 -14.05 -6.60
C ARG A 62 -5.64 -12.95 -5.79
N SER A 63 -4.93 -12.34 -4.85
CA SER A 63 -5.39 -11.12 -4.18
C SER A 63 -5.41 -9.95 -5.16
N ASP A 64 -6.13 -8.89 -4.83
CA ASP A 64 -6.19 -7.69 -5.67
C ASP A 64 -4.81 -7.02 -5.75
N PRO A 65 -4.30 -6.77 -6.96
CA PRO A 65 -3.10 -5.96 -7.13
C PRO A 65 -3.35 -4.51 -6.69
N LEU A 66 -2.32 -3.88 -6.14
CA LEU A 66 -2.39 -2.51 -5.66
C LEU A 66 -1.09 -1.78 -5.97
N ILE A 67 -1.19 -0.51 -6.37
CA ILE A 67 -0.06 0.41 -6.35
C ILE A 67 -0.23 1.39 -5.20
N LEU A 68 0.85 1.63 -4.45
CA LEU A 68 0.87 2.59 -3.36
C LEU A 68 2.02 3.58 -3.54
N VAL A 69 1.79 4.81 -3.13
CA VAL A 69 2.86 5.77 -2.81
C VAL A 69 2.67 6.17 -1.36
N THR A 70 3.63 5.79 -0.53
CA THR A 70 3.59 5.97 0.91
C THR A 70 4.50 7.12 1.32
N SER A 71 3.98 8.06 2.13
CA SER A 71 4.76 9.13 2.73
C SER A 71 4.82 8.94 4.24
N ARG A 72 6.03 8.89 4.78
CA ARG A 72 6.29 8.85 6.23
C ARG A 72 6.95 10.16 6.64
N SER A 73 6.63 10.66 7.83
CA SER A 73 7.07 11.98 8.31
C SER A 73 8.60 12.23 8.29
N GLN A 74 9.40 11.17 8.18
CA GLN A 74 10.88 11.25 8.21
C GLN A 74 11.56 10.69 6.95
N TYR A 75 10.82 10.18 5.97
CA TYR A 75 11.38 9.47 4.83
C TYR A 75 10.90 10.05 3.49
N VAL A 76 11.67 9.74 2.47
CA VAL A 76 11.28 9.98 1.07
C VAL A 76 10.07 9.12 0.74
N ASP A 77 9.18 9.65 -0.10
CA ASP A 77 8.00 8.92 -0.55
C ASP A 77 8.42 7.62 -1.26
N GLU A 78 7.81 6.52 -0.89
CA GLU A 78 8.12 5.16 -1.35
C GLU A 78 7.06 4.68 -2.34
N VAL A 79 7.47 4.14 -3.46
CA VAL A 79 6.60 3.50 -4.45
C VAL A 79 6.66 1.99 -4.28
N SER A 80 5.51 1.36 -4.05
CA SER A 80 5.36 -0.08 -3.99
C SER A 80 4.19 -0.57 -4.84
N VAL A 81 4.33 -1.78 -5.38
CA VAL A 81 3.29 -2.41 -6.20
C VAL A 81 3.13 -3.87 -5.79
N THR A 82 1.92 -4.25 -5.39
CA THR A 82 1.58 -5.63 -5.02
C THR A 82 0.93 -6.34 -6.20
N SER A 83 1.41 -7.56 -6.52
CA SER A 83 0.88 -8.37 -7.63
C SER A 83 -0.28 -9.27 -7.23
N GLY A 84 -0.49 -9.49 -5.93
CA GLY A 84 -1.47 -10.43 -5.38
C GLY A 84 -1.04 -11.90 -5.46
N TYR A 85 0.23 -12.18 -5.77
CA TYR A 85 0.87 -13.48 -5.72
C TYR A 85 2.36 -13.33 -5.37
N ARG A 86 2.97 -14.37 -4.83
CA ARG A 86 4.42 -14.40 -4.59
C ARG A 86 5.19 -14.41 -5.89
N TYR A 87 6.13 -13.49 -6.03
CA TYR A 87 7.01 -13.42 -7.20
C TYR A 87 7.95 -14.62 -7.29
N ALA A 88 8.24 -15.05 -8.52
CA ALA A 88 9.21 -16.13 -8.81
C ALA A 88 10.66 -15.64 -8.77
N GLN A 89 10.88 -14.35 -8.98
CA GLN A 89 12.19 -13.72 -9.12
C GLN A 89 12.30 -12.53 -8.20
N ASP A 90 13.54 -12.13 -7.90
CA ASP A 90 13.84 -10.98 -7.05
C ASP A 90 13.57 -9.63 -7.73
N GLN A 91 13.00 -9.64 -8.93
CA GLN A 91 12.72 -8.44 -9.72
C GLN A 91 11.38 -8.51 -10.44
N ALA A 92 10.70 -7.37 -10.47
CA ALA A 92 9.54 -7.13 -11.31
C ALA A 92 9.78 -5.91 -12.22
N GLY A 93 9.10 -5.88 -13.38
CA GLY A 93 9.16 -4.78 -14.32
C GLY A 93 8.00 -3.80 -14.12
N VAL A 94 8.28 -2.51 -14.13
CA VAL A 94 7.26 -1.45 -14.22
C VAL A 94 7.53 -0.58 -15.43
N SER A 95 6.50 -0.33 -16.24
CA SER A 95 6.56 0.59 -17.36
C SER A 95 5.58 1.75 -17.14
N ILE A 96 6.07 2.99 -17.23
CA ILE A 96 5.23 4.19 -17.16
C ILE A 96 5.31 4.89 -18.51
N ASP A 97 4.24 4.80 -19.31
CA ASP A 97 4.17 5.30 -20.69
C ASP A 97 5.43 4.93 -21.53
N GLY A 98 5.90 3.68 -21.42
CA GLY A 98 7.08 3.16 -22.13
C GLY A 98 8.43 3.42 -21.44
N ARG A 99 8.48 4.17 -20.35
CA ARG A 99 9.69 4.30 -19.53
C ARG A 99 9.76 3.15 -18.53
N ASN A 100 10.78 2.30 -18.65
CA ASN A 100 10.91 1.10 -17.84
C ASN A 100 11.72 1.34 -16.55
N PHE A 101 11.26 0.67 -15.49
CA PHE A 101 11.90 0.64 -14.17
C PHE A 101 11.96 -0.82 -13.69
N SER A 102 13.08 -1.21 -13.10
CA SER A 102 13.20 -2.49 -12.41
C SER A 102 12.96 -2.27 -10.92
N MET A 103 12.13 -3.11 -10.31
CA MET A 103 11.84 -3.08 -8.88
C MET A 103 12.34 -4.37 -8.25
N PHE A 104 12.85 -4.33 -7.03
CA PHE A 104 13.13 -5.55 -6.27
C PHE A 104 11.84 -6.08 -5.66
N THR A 105 11.76 -7.39 -5.47
CA THR A 105 10.54 -8.05 -4.97
C THR A 105 10.83 -8.79 -3.67
N GLU A 106 9.85 -8.72 -2.78
CA GLU A 106 9.78 -9.55 -1.58
C GLU A 106 8.32 -10.01 -1.43
N GLU A 107 8.12 -11.33 -1.30
CA GLU A 107 6.80 -11.93 -1.23
C GLU A 107 5.90 -11.53 -2.42
N GLU A 108 4.85 -10.77 -2.19
CA GLU A 108 3.87 -10.32 -3.19
C GLU A 108 4.09 -8.88 -3.65
N THR A 109 5.05 -8.18 -3.07
CA THR A 109 5.26 -6.74 -3.30
C THR A 109 6.60 -6.46 -3.96
N ALA A 110 6.61 -5.45 -4.81
CA ALA A 110 7.79 -4.91 -5.47
C ALA A 110 7.99 -3.45 -5.05
N TRP A 111 9.25 -3.05 -4.80
CA TRP A 111 9.65 -1.70 -4.39
C TRP A 111 10.72 -1.13 -5.31
N ALA A 112 10.75 0.19 -5.41
CA ALA A 112 11.88 0.86 -6.02
C ALA A 112 13.16 0.59 -5.19
N PRO A 113 14.30 0.22 -5.82
CA PRO A 113 15.51 -0.16 -5.10
C PRO A 113 16.22 1.02 -4.40
N THR A 114 15.85 2.25 -4.72
CA THR A 114 16.45 3.46 -4.12
C THR A 114 15.46 4.62 -4.10
N SER A 115 15.58 5.52 -3.14
CA SER A 115 14.79 6.76 -3.06
C SER A 115 14.96 7.70 -4.28
N LYS A 116 16.10 7.60 -4.97
CA LYS A 116 16.29 8.29 -6.26
C LYS A 116 15.35 7.72 -7.32
N GLN A 117 15.18 6.40 -7.37
CA GLN A 117 14.26 5.77 -8.31
C GLN A 117 12.80 6.04 -7.94
N ASP A 118 12.43 6.05 -6.64
CA ASP A 118 11.12 6.50 -6.19
C ASP A 118 10.78 7.89 -6.73
N THR A 119 11.70 8.85 -6.55
CA THR A 119 11.55 10.21 -7.07
C THR A 119 11.37 10.22 -8.60
N GLN A 120 12.12 9.39 -9.32
CA GLN A 120 12.01 9.31 -10.78
C GLN A 120 10.69 8.69 -11.24
N MET A 121 10.21 7.65 -10.52
CA MET A 121 8.92 7.02 -10.80
C MET A 121 7.78 7.99 -10.52
N ILE A 122 7.77 8.66 -9.36
CA ILE A 122 6.77 9.67 -9.00
C ILE A 122 6.73 10.80 -10.04
N ALA A 123 7.90 11.29 -10.49
CA ALA A 123 7.99 12.31 -11.53
C ALA A 123 7.44 11.83 -12.89
N ALA A 124 7.62 10.55 -13.23
CA ALA A 124 7.04 9.95 -14.42
C ALA A 124 5.52 9.76 -14.26
N MET A 125 5.04 9.28 -13.12
CA MET A 125 3.61 9.09 -12.82
C MET A 125 2.83 10.41 -12.88
N LYS A 126 3.42 11.53 -12.42
CA LYS A 126 2.78 12.87 -12.49
C LYS A 126 2.53 13.35 -13.92
N LYS A 127 3.28 12.87 -14.88
CA LYS A 127 3.20 13.26 -16.30
C LYS A 127 2.56 12.20 -17.18
N GLY A 128 2.45 10.98 -16.65
CA GLY A 128 2.02 9.81 -17.39
C GLY A 128 0.51 9.64 -17.40
N SER A 129 0.08 8.70 -18.24
CA SER A 129 -1.32 8.30 -18.41
C SER A 129 -1.59 6.94 -17.79
N GLN A 130 -0.62 6.03 -17.82
CA GLN A 130 -0.71 4.68 -17.30
C GLN A 130 0.60 4.15 -16.77
N LEU A 131 0.49 3.23 -15.82
CA LEU A 131 1.58 2.40 -15.32
C LEU A 131 1.20 0.94 -15.54
N ILE A 132 2.15 0.14 -16.02
CA ILE A 132 2.01 -1.30 -16.25
C ILE A 132 2.98 -2.04 -15.34
N LEU A 133 2.46 -2.93 -14.49
CA LEU A 133 3.25 -3.89 -13.73
C LEU A 133 3.35 -5.19 -14.51
N LEU A 134 4.57 -5.67 -14.70
CA LEU A 134 4.88 -6.97 -15.29
C LEU A 134 5.46 -7.88 -14.24
N GLY A 135 4.83 -9.02 -13.98
CA GLY A 135 5.26 -9.96 -12.96
C GLY A 135 5.17 -11.41 -13.40
N THR A 136 5.97 -12.25 -12.74
CA THR A 136 5.91 -13.72 -12.89
C THR A 136 5.79 -14.32 -11.50
N SER A 137 4.79 -15.18 -11.30
CA SER A 137 4.56 -15.88 -10.02
C SER A 137 5.48 -17.07 -9.84
N GLN A 138 5.59 -17.57 -8.60
CA GLN A 138 6.30 -18.84 -8.30
C GLN A 138 5.72 -20.06 -9.03
N LYS A 139 4.53 -19.95 -9.61
CA LYS A 139 3.91 -20.99 -10.46
C LYS A 139 4.16 -20.76 -11.95
N ASP A 140 5.11 -19.88 -12.29
CA ASP A 140 5.46 -19.48 -13.66
C ASP A 140 4.29 -18.88 -14.47
N THR A 141 3.29 -18.32 -13.77
CA THR A 141 2.22 -17.56 -14.41
C THR A 141 2.62 -16.11 -14.56
N LYS A 142 2.31 -15.50 -15.70
CA LYS A 142 2.64 -14.10 -16.01
C LYS A 142 1.43 -13.22 -15.86
N SER A 143 1.64 -12.01 -15.36
CA SER A 143 0.61 -10.97 -15.33
C SER A 143 1.14 -9.64 -15.88
N GLU A 144 0.19 -8.91 -16.46
CA GLU A 144 0.30 -7.52 -16.85
C GLU A 144 -0.87 -6.78 -16.20
N ASP A 145 -0.59 -5.91 -15.24
CA ASP A 145 -1.58 -5.13 -14.52
C ASP A 145 -1.46 -3.66 -14.89
N VAL A 146 -2.52 -3.10 -15.46
CA VAL A 146 -2.56 -1.73 -15.97
C VAL A 146 -3.24 -0.83 -14.95
N PHE A 147 -2.52 0.16 -14.45
CA PHE A 147 -3.02 1.18 -13.54
C PHE A 147 -3.20 2.51 -14.26
N SER A 148 -4.33 3.15 -14.06
CA SER A 148 -4.57 4.51 -14.54
C SER A 148 -3.82 5.52 -13.67
N LEU A 149 -3.20 6.53 -14.30
CA LEU A 149 -2.57 7.65 -13.58
C LEU A 149 -3.48 8.88 -13.50
N LYS A 150 -4.76 8.76 -13.91
CA LYS A 150 -5.75 9.84 -13.77
C LYS A 150 -6.02 10.13 -12.30
N GLY A 151 -5.75 11.35 -11.86
CA GLY A 151 -5.92 11.76 -10.47
C GLY A 151 -4.67 11.57 -9.60
N PHE A 152 -3.61 10.95 -10.14
CA PHE A 152 -2.38 10.74 -9.38
C PHE A 152 -1.77 12.04 -8.83
N SER A 153 -1.60 13.06 -9.67
CA SER A 153 -0.98 14.33 -9.27
C SER A 153 -1.79 15.06 -8.20
N GLU A 154 -3.13 15.04 -8.31
CA GLU A 154 -4.03 15.64 -7.33
C GLU A 154 -3.97 14.90 -5.98
N ALA A 155 -4.02 13.54 -6.03
CA ALA A 155 -3.91 12.71 -4.82
C ALA A 155 -2.55 12.90 -4.14
N TYR A 156 -1.46 12.88 -4.90
CA TYR A 156 -0.11 13.08 -4.39
C TYR A 156 0.07 14.45 -3.73
N ASN A 157 -0.41 15.52 -4.36
CA ASN A 157 -0.33 16.87 -3.79
C ASN A 157 -1.16 16.98 -2.50
N ALA A 158 -2.35 16.37 -2.47
CA ALA A 158 -3.18 16.32 -1.27
C ALA A 158 -2.50 15.54 -0.13
N MET A 159 -1.84 14.42 -0.44
CA MET A 159 -1.05 13.66 0.53
C MET A 159 0.08 14.53 1.12
N LYS A 160 0.85 15.22 0.29
CA LYS A 160 1.95 16.09 0.75
C LYS A 160 1.46 17.23 1.64
N VAL A 161 0.29 17.80 1.39
CA VAL A 161 -0.29 18.85 2.24
C VAL A 161 -0.79 18.30 3.58
N ARG A 162 -1.35 17.08 3.59
CA ARG A 162 -1.99 16.52 4.78
C ARG A 162 -1.06 15.75 5.71
N CYS A 163 0.01 15.19 5.16
CA CYS A 163 0.81 14.18 5.84
C CYS A 163 2.26 14.61 6.12
N THR A 164 2.59 15.88 5.92
CA THR A 164 3.91 16.47 6.22
C THR A 164 3.94 17.32 7.49
N ASN A 165 2.91 17.24 8.30
CA ASN A 165 2.86 17.96 9.60
C ASN A 165 3.37 17.09 10.75
#